data_fc9ed013d29b5706bfbbdefd4b301cb0
#
_entry.id   fc9ed013d29b5706bfbbdefd4b301cb0
#
_cell.length_a   1.000
_cell.length_b   1.000
_cell.length_c   1.000
_cell.angle_alpha   90.00
_cell.angle_beta   90.00
_cell.angle_gamma   90.00
#
_symmetry.space_group_name_H-M   'P 1'
#
loop_
_entity.id
_entity.type
_entity.pdbx_description
1 polymer ?
#
loop_
_entity_poly.entity_id
_entity_poly.type
_entity_poly.pdbx_seq_one_letter_code
_entity_poly.pdbx_strand_id
1 'polypeptide(L)'
;MSSNSTLLHIDAEHLRNALMAGIAHVQARRDLLNRINVFPVPDGDTGTNLLFTLQSVRRRLAEGRRSTVPLLLDDVADAALDGARGNSGAILAQFFHGVSESSRGSHRFDAHQLAHAVKAGAVSAWSAMSKPVAGTMPTVLEDFGDALAQGVEAGIEDIRELLGRARKSAHRSLKATPDQLQVLKDAGVVDAGAQGFVDLVDGIWRYVRSGRVPDLEALPAAEADSKEFSRPHDAGPLDHRYCTECLIDGDDVEVGALRERLDALDASSLVVAGGGRRARVHIHTNKPGEVFRVCAEFGDIRQQKADDMSRQHGLLNQRGTIAVVTDSAADLPAGEIDRLGIHTVPLRLFFGDTEYLDKLSIQPGAFYAKVKTGEVHPQTSQPPPRDFRRQFELLTSHGHEVVSIHVSGQLSGTWQAADQTAKRLGDDAPITVHDSLNAACGQALLVLWAAEAAAAGWSRREIVSGLDELGPKTRTFALARDLSWGVRGGRVKPWMDWLARNLRLNPVLANTLDGQLTARGIVRGRGGPAVRRFAKFLARKMDSGTVYRILISQADCLDDARLLRELLLTAHPEVDACWIEEASPAVGVHAGPGSLIVGLQPWTAPG
;
A
#
# COMPACT_ATOMS: atom_id res chain seq x y z
N MET A 1 18.84 26.52 29.91
CA MET A 1 20.10 25.87 30.36
C MET A 1 21.26 26.63 29.73
N SER A 2 22.26 27.04 30.52
CA SER A 2 23.43 27.79 30.02
C SER A 2 24.23 26.92 29.06
N SER A 3 24.71 27.50 27.97
CA SER A 3 25.38 26.83 26.84
C SER A 3 26.72 26.15 27.14
N ASN A 4 27.11 26.04 28.42
CA ASN A 4 28.46 25.61 28.85
C ASN A 4 28.47 24.48 29.90
N SER A 5 27.36 23.78 30.17
CA SER A 5 27.38 22.66 31.12
C SER A 5 27.60 21.33 30.39
N THR A 6 28.59 20.55 30.88
CA THR A 6 28.86 19.17 30.42
C THR A 6 27.62 18.30 30.55
N LEU A 7 27.28 17.52 29.52
CA LEU A 7 26.15 16.59 29.53
C LEU A 7 26.66 15.17 29.80
N LEU A 8 26.62 14.73 31.05
CA LEU A 8 27.15 13.42 31.47
C LEU A 8 26.09 12.30 31.38
N HIS A 9 24.81 12.67 31.42
CA HIS A 9 23.73 11.68 31.43
C HIS A 9 22.51 12.14 30.58
N ILE A 10 21.85 11.20 29.92
CA ILE A 10 20.59 11.38 29.25
C ILE A 10 19.53 10.54 29.96
N ASP A 11 18.49 11.18 30.48
CA ASP A 11 17.28 10.53 31.00
C ASP A 11 16.21 10.34 29.89
N ALA A 12 15.09 9.72 30.26
CA ALA A 12 14.01 9.46 29.34
C ALA A 12 13.39 10.74 28.76
N GLU A 13 13.31 11.83 29.54
CA GLU A 13 12.72 13.08 29.04
C GLU A 13 13.64 13.77 28.03
N HIS A 14 14.94 13.82 28.30
CA HIS A 14 15.92 14.36 27.36
C HIS A 14 15.95 13.56 26.06
N LEU A 15 15.96 12.21 26.15
CA LEU A 15 15.94 11.32 24.97
C LEU A 15 14.64 11.48 24.15
N ARG A 16 13.49 11.55 24.81
CA ARG A 16 12.20 11.82 24.17
C ARG A 16 12.22 13.12 23.37
N ASN A 17 12.67 14.20 23.98
CA ASN A 17 12.70 15.52 23.34
C ASN A 17 13.71 15.57 22.18
N ALA A 18 14.86 14.88 22.32
CA ALA A 18 15.84 14.73 21.26
C ALA A 18 15.25 13.98 20.04
N LEU A 19 14.56 12.85 20.28
CA LEU A 19 13.90 12.10 19.21
C LEU A 19 12.79 12.92 18.54
N MET A 20 11.98 13.66 19.31
CA MET A 20 10.96 14.55 18.75
C MET A 20 11.56 15.62 17.83
N ALA A 21 12.69 16.22 18.21
CA ALA A 21 13.40 17.19 17.39
C ALA A 21 14.01 16.56 16.12
N GLY A 22 14.54 15.34 16.23
CA GLY A 22 15.02 14.57 15.09
C GLY A 22 13.91 14.27 14.08
N ILE A 23 12.76 13.78 14.56
CA ILE A 23 11.60 13.47 13.73
C ILE A 23 11.08 14.72 13.01
N ALA A 24 11.01 15.85 13.71
CA ALA A 24 10.62 17.14 13.12
C ALA A 24 11.53 17.54 11.96
N HIS A 25 12.84 17.31 12.12
CA HIS A 25 13.82 17.65 11.08
C HIS A 25 13.68 16.76 9.83
N VAL A 26 13.49 15.45 10.01
CA VAL A 26 13.22 14.52 8.88
C VAL A 26 11.92 14.92 8.15
N GLN A 27 10.87 15.29 8.90
CA GLN A 27 9.60 15.73 8.33
C GLN A 27 9.77 16.93 7.40
N ALA A 28 10.57 17.92 7.78
CA ALA A 28 10.84 19.11 6.97
C ALA A 28 11.63 18.79 5.68
N ARG A 29 12.29 17.63 5.59
CA ARG A 29 13.13 17.23 4.46
C ARG A 29 12.54 16.09 3.63
N ARG A 30 11.29 15.66 3.90
CA ARG A 30 10.61 14.56 3.21
C ARG A 30 10.74 14.61 1.70
N ASP A 31 10.46 15.77 1.11
CA ASP A 31 10.42 15.93 -0.35
C ASP A 31 11.82 15.83 -0.99
N LEU A 32 12.86 16.27 -0.26
CA LEU A 32 14.24 16.05 -0.68
C LEU A 32 14.58 14.56 -0.70
N LEU A 33 14.23 13.84 0.38
CA LEU A 33 14.49 12.40 0.50
C LEU A 33 13.80 11.60 -0.60
N ASN A 34 12.56 11.98 -0.96
CA ASN A 34 11.86 11.38 -2.07
C ASN A 34 12.55 11.66 -3.42
N ARG A 35 13.06 12.88 -3.62
CA ARG A 35 13.75 13.26 -4.90
C ARG A 35 15.06 12.53 -5.12
N ILE A 36 15.85 12.27 -4.06
CA ILE A 36 17.16 11.59 -4.17
C ILE A 36 17.05 10.07 -4.09
N ASN A 37 15.84 9.51 -3.99
CA ASN A 37 15.62 8.07 -3.93
C ASN A 37 15.82 7.42 -5.31
N VAL A 38 16.95 6.73 -5.48
CA VAL A 38 17.30 5.99 -6.70
C VAL A 38 17.65 4.53 -6.46
N PHE A 39 17.80 4.11 -5.19
CA PHE A 39 18.18 2.75 -4.82
C PHE A 39 17.35 2.25 -3.62
N PRO A 40 16.97 0.95 -3.58
CA PRO A 40 17.13 -0.08 -4.61
C PRO A 40 16.20 0.09 -5.81
N VAL A 41 15.12 0.84 -5.65
CA VAL A 41 14.14 1.16 -6.70
C VAL A 41 13.91 2.67 -6.68
N PRO A 42 13.96 3.36 -7.83
CA PRO A 42 13.72 4.80 -7.90
C PRO A 42 12.22 5.14 -7.91
N ASP A 43 11.49 4.75 -6.85
CA ASP A 43 10.05 4.95 -6.69
C ASP A 43 9.69 6.28 -6.01
N GLY A 44 10.69 7.01 -5.50
CA GLY A 44 10.53 8.35 -4.94
C GLY A 44 9.74 8.38 -3.63
N ASP A 45 9.76 7.31 -2.84
CA ASP A 45 8.94 7.17 -1.64
C ASP A 45 9.73 7.06 -0.32
N THR A 46 11.06 7.02 -0.34
CA THR A 46 11.91 6.83 0.85
C THR A 46 11.63 7.84 1.96
N GLY A 47 11.48 9.12 1.63
CA GLY A 47 11.14 10.15 2.60
C GLY A 47 9.75 9.95 3.22
N THR A 48 8.79 9.55 2.42
CA THR A 48 7.43 9.22 2.86
C THR A 48 7.42 7.99 3.77
N ASN A 49 8.14 6.93 3.40
CA ASN A 49 8.24 5.70 4.19
C ASN A 49 8.94 5.92 5.54
N LEU A 50 10.06 6.64 5.56
CA LEU A 50 10.73 7.04 6.82
C LEU A 50 9.81 7.88 7.70
N LEU A 51 9.07 8.83 7.09
CA LEU A 51 8.16 9.68 7.85
C LEU A 51 7.00 8.87 8.45
N PHE A 52 6.41 7.90 7.76
CA PHE A 52 5.39 7.01 8.33
C PHE A 52 5.93 6.26 9.55
N THR A 53 7.13 5.69 9.46
CA THR A 53 7.80 4.99 10.56
C THR A 53 7.98 5.93 11.76
N LEU A 54 8.56 7.10 11.53
CA LEU A 54 8.87 8.07 12.58
C LEU A 54 7.62 8.77 13.16
N GLN A 55 6.56 8.94 12.39
CA GLN A 55 5.29 9.47 12.92
C GLN A 55 4.60 8.50 13.89
N SER A 56 4.77 7.19 13.71
CA SER A 56 4.30 6.20 14.68
C SER A 56 5.05 6.33 16.00
N VAL A 57 6.38 6.48 15.93
CA VAL A 57 7.21 6.79 17.10
C VAL A 57 6.76 8.10 17.75
N ARG A 58 6.58 9.17 16.98
CA ARG A 58 6.13 10.47 17.51
C ARG A 58 4.81 10.38 18.26
N ARG A 59 3.82 9.67 17.71
CA ARG A 59 2.52 9.46 18.37
C ARG A 59 2.70 8.76 19.71
N ARG A 60 3.46 7.68 19.76
CA ARG A 60 3.75 6.94 20.98
C ARG A 60 4.45 7.81 22.03
N LEU A 61 5.44 8.62 21.62
CA LEU A 61 6.13 9.55 22.48
C LEU A 61 5.23 10.70 23.01
N ALA A 62 4.14 11.02 22.30
CA ALA A 62 3.17 12.03 22.72
C ALA A 62 2.14 11.48 23.73
N GLU A 63 1.82 10.18 23.69
CA GLU A 63 0.77 9.54 24.51
C GLU A 63 1.13 9.40 25.99
N GLY A 64 2.42 9.46 26.37
CA GLY A 64 2.83 9.30 27.77
C GLY A 64 4.30 9.59 28.04
N ARG A 65 4.60 9.90 29.31
CA ARG A 65 5.98 10.05 29.79
C ARG A 65 6.44 8.73 30.40
N ARG A 66 7.59 8.25 29.99
CA ARG A 66 8.26 7.08 30.58
C ARG A 66 9.27 7.54 31.62
N SER A 67 9.41 6.76 32.69
CA SER A 67 10.29 7.10 33.81
C SER A 67 11.75 6.70 33.58
N THR A 68 12.00 5.75 32.66
CA THR A 68 13.34 5.23 32.37
C THR A 68 13.62 5.15 30.87
N VAL A 69 14.91 5.19 30.51
CA VAL A 69 15.35 5.08 29.11
C VAL A 69 14.92 3.75 28.47
N PRO A 70 15.05 2.57 29.09
CA PRO A 70 14.58 1.31 28.50
C PRO A 70 13.10 1.32 28.16
N LEU A 71 12.24 1.74 29.09
CA LEU A 71 10.79 1.80 28.83
C LEU A 71 10.43 2.75 27.68
N LEU A 72 11.18 3.83 27.52
CA LEU A 72 11.01 4.75 26.41
C LEU A 72 11.46 4.09 25.08
N LEU A 73 12.59 3.40 25.10
CA LEU A 73 13.15 2.75 23.90
C LEU A 73 12.33 1.53 23.48
N ASP A 74 11.72 0.79 24.42
CA ASP A 74 10.75 -0.26 24.10
C ASP A 74 9.55 0.33 23.35
N ASP A 75 8.97 1.44 23.84
CA ASP A 75 7.92 2.16 23.14
C ASP A 75 8.34 2.66 21.74
N VAL A 76 9.58 3.15 21.61
CA VAL A 76 10.13 3.61 20.33
C VAL A 76 10.29 2.45 19.35
N ALA A 77 10.86 1.33 19.80
CA ALA A 77 11.08 0.14 18.99
C ALA A 77 9.75 -0.47 18.52
N ASP A 78 8.80 -0.64 19.43
CA ASP A 78 7.46 -1.14 19.09
C ASP A 78 6.73 -0.24 18.09
N ALA A 79 6.75 1.07 18.34
CA ALA A 79 6.08 2.03 17.44
C ALA A 79 6.78 2.14 16.08
N ALA A 80 8.11 2.03 16.04
CA ALA A 80 8.86 2.00 14.79
C ALA A 80 8.53 0.73 13.98
N LEU A 81 8.43 -0.42 14.64
CA LEU A 81 8.06 -1.70 14.01
C LEU A 81 6.64 -1.65 13.45
N ASP A 82 5.68 -1.11 14.22
CA ASP A 82 4.29 -0.91 13.78
C ASP A 82 4.19 0.02 12.58
N GLY A 83 4.99 1.07 12.57
CA GLY A 83 5.01 2.09 11.52
C GLY A 83 5.95 1.81 10.36
N ALA A 84 6.80 0.77 10.44
CA ALA A 84 7.83 0.50 9.44
C ALA A 84 7.25 0.38 8.03
N ARG A 85 7.88 1.10 7.08
CA ARG A 85 7.53 1.09 5.66
C ARG A 85 8.80 1.15 4.82
N GLY A 86 8.78 0.38 3.72
CA GLY A 86 9.92 0.26 2.82
C GLY A 86 11.18 -0.30 3.50
N ASN A 87 12.24 -0.47 2.73
CA ASN A 87 13.55 -0.91 3.25
C ASN A 87 14.05 0.01 4.36
N SER A 88 14.04 1.33 4.13
CA SER A 88 14.60 2.30 5.07
C SER A 88 13.85 2.33 6.40
N GLY A 89 12.50 2.21 6.36
CA GLY A 89 11.71 2.15 7.58
C GLY A 89 11.93 0.86 8.38
N ALA A 90 12.02 -0.29 7.70
CA ALA A 90 12.29 -1.57 8.34
C ALA A 90 13.69 -1.63 8.97
N ILE A 91 14.70 -1.12 8.26
CA ILE A 91 16.09 -1.02 8.78
C ILE A 91 16.15 -0.11 10.01
N LEU A 92 15.49 1.05 9.96
CA LEU A 92 15.43 1.98 11.09
C LEU A 92 14.68 1.38 12.29
N ALA A 93 13.59 0.64 12.06
CA ALA A 93 12.87 -0.07 13.12
C ALA A 93 13.76 -1.13 13.79
N GLN A 94 14.54 -1.87 13.01
CA GLN A 94 15.47 -2.84 13.55
C GLN A 94 16.63 -2.18 14.32
N PHE A 95 17.11 -1.04 13.84
CA PHE A 95 18.07 -0.24 14.58
C PHE A 95 17.52 0.14 15.97
N PHE A 96 16.30 0.68 16.05
CA PHE A 96 15.69 1.02 17.34
C PHE A 96 15.45 -0.21 18.22
N HIS A 97 15.09 -1.35 17.61
CA HIS A 97 14.95 -2.60 18.34
C HIS A 97 16.28 -3.02 19.00
N GLY A 98 17.39 -3.01 18.27
CA GLY A 98 18.71 -3.32 18.82
C GLY A 98 19.17 -2.34 19.91
N VAL A 99 18.85 -1.04 19.74
CA VAL A 99 19.12 -0.02 20.78
C VAL A 99 18.30 -0.32 22.04
N SER A 100 17.01 -0.68 21.90
CA SER A 100 16.13 -1.02 23.02
C SER A 100 16.63 -2.24 23.79
N GLU A 101 16.90 -3.34 23.09
CA GLU A 101 17.38 -4.59 23.68
C GLU A 101 18.67 -4.37 24.49
N SER A 102 19.61 -3.59 23.94
CA SER A 102 20.88 -3.27 24.58
C SER A 102 20.76 -2.30 25.76
N SER A 103 19.65 -1.59 25.88
CA SER A 103 19.42 -0.61 26.96
C SER A 103 18.89 -1.25 28.25
N ARG A 104 18.48 -2.51 28.22
CA ARG A 104 17.89 -3.21 29.38
C ARG A 104 18.83 -3.18 30.59
N GLY A 105 18.28 -2.80 31.73
CA GLY A 105 19.05 -2.64 32.98
C GLY A 105 19.65 -1.25 33.24
N SER A 106 19.51 -0.30 32.31
CA SER A 106 20.02 1.06 32.44
C SER A 106 18.89 2.05 32.68
N HIS A 107 18.85 2.74 33.83
CA HIS A 107 17.81 3.76 34.07
C HIS A 107 17.99 5.03 33.23
N ARG A 108 19.19 5.38 32.87
CA ARG A 108 19.64 6.54 32.09
C ARG A 108 20.87 6.16 31.29
N PHE A 109 21.21 6.92 30.27
CA PHE A 109 22.44 6.72 29.51
C PHE A 109 23.54 7.66 29.97
N ASP A 110 24.72 7.12 30.25
CA ASP A 110 26.01 7.81 30.18
C ASP A 110 26.61 7.63 28.76
N ALA A 111 27.84 8.14 28.56
CA ALA A 111 28.53 8.06 27.28
C ALA A 111 28.78 6.61 26.84
N HIS A 112 29.19 5.72 27.76
CA HIS A 112 29.44 4.32 27.49
C HIS A 112 28.16 3.56 27.09
N GLN A 113 27.08 3.74 27.85
CA GLN A 113 25.81 3.09 27.62
C GLN A 113 25.20 3.55 26.30
N LEU A 114 25.28 4.85 25.97
CA LEU A 114 24.82 5.40 24.70
C LEU A 114 25.61 4.78 23.53
N ALA A 115 26.93 4.77 23.58
CA ALA A 115 27.79 4.22 22.53
C ALA A 115 27.51 2.72 22.31
N HIS A 116 27.43 1.97 23.42
CA HIS A 116 27.12 0.53 23.38
C HIS A 116 25.74 0.24 22.74
N ALA A 117 24.70 0.95 23.18
CA ALA A 117 23.35 0.76 22.68
C ALA A 117 23.23 1.13 21.18
N VAL A 118 23.83 2.24 20.75
CA VAL A 118 23.81 2.64 19.34
C VAL A 118 24.61 1.66 18.47
N LYS A 119 25.76 1.16 18.93
CA LYS A 119 26.52 0.14 18.19
C LYS A 119 25.75 -1.17 18.07
N ALA A 120 25.08 -1.62 19.13
CA ALA A 120 24.20 -2.78 19.10
C ALA A 120 23.04 -2.59 18.08
N GLY A 121 22.45 -1.40 18.05
CA GLY A 121 21.44 -1.03 17.06
C GLY A 121 21.95 -1.12 15.61
N ALA A 122 23.18 -0.62 15.36
CA ALA A 122 23.79 -0.70 14.03
C ALA A 122 24.01 -2.16 13.59
N VAL A 123 24.55 -3.00 14.47
CA VAL A 123 24.72 -4.46 14.22
C VAL A 123 23.37 -5.12 13.95
N SER A 124 22.35 -4.77 14.72
CA SER A 124 20.99 -5.29 14.54
C SER A 124 20.41 -4.89 13.17
N ALA A 125 20.60 -3.65 12.73
CA ALA A 125 20.16 -3.16 11.42
C ALA A 125 20.83 -3.93 10.26
N TRP A 126 22.13 -4.22 10.34
CA TRP A 126 22.83 -5.08 9.36
C TRP A 126 22.25 -6.48 9.31
N SER A 127 21.97 -7.07 10.46
CA SER A 127 21.45 -8.44 10.55
C SER A 127 20.01 -8.58 10.05
N ALA A 128 19.26 -7.49 9.89
CA ALA A 128 17.89 -7.55 9.38
C ALA A 128 17.79 -7.88 7.89
N MET A 129 18.85 -7.58 7.14
CA MET A 129 18.87 -7.77 5.68
C MET A 129 19.47 -9.12 5.31
N SER A 130 18.92 -9.78 4.30
CA SER A 130 19.49 -11.01 3.76
C SER A 130 20.74 -10.72 2.91
N LYS A 131 20.73 -9.62 2.16
CA LYS A 131 21.84 -9.19 1.30
C LYS A 131 22.16 -7.71 1.55
N PRO A 132 22.89 -7.38 2.64
CA PRO A 132 23.24 -6.01 2.93
C PRO A 132 24.18 -5.42 1.86
N VAL A 133 23.96 -4.15 1.51
CA VAL A 133 24.74 -3.45 0.48
C VAL A 133 25.49 -2.28 1.12
N ALA A 134 26.81 -2.23 0.91
CA ALA A 134 27.64 -1.12 1.34
C ALA A 134 27.28 0.18 0.60
N GLY A 135 27.48 1.32 1.25
CA GLY A 135 27.09 2.62 0.70
C GLY A 135 25.62 2.97 0.87
N THR A 136 24.91 2.29 1.78
CA THR A 136 23.51 2.55 2.12
C THR A 136 23.35 2.90 3.60
N MET A 137 22.12 3.13 4.07
CA MET A 137 21.83 3.50 5.49
C MET A 137 22.58 2.65 6.53
N PRO A 138 22.67 1.31 6.44
CA PRO A 138 23.40 0.48 7.39
C PRO A 138 24.89 0.86 7.54
N THR A 139 25.55 1.22 6.45
CA THR A 139 26.95 1.70 6.48
C THR A 139 27.08 2.96 7.33
N VAL A 140 26.16 3.90 7.16
CA VAL A 140 26.19 5.17 7.92
C VAL A 140 25.82 4.96 9.40
N LEU A 141 24.89 4.02 9.69
CA LEU A 141 24.57 3.59 11.06
C LEU A 141 25.80 3.00 11.76
N GLU A 142 26.56 2.14 11.07
CA GLU A 142 27.76 1.50 11.58
C GLU A 142 28.85 2.53 11.87
N ASP A 143 29.18 3.40 10.90
CA ASP A 143 30.18 4.45 11.07
C ASP A 143 29.83 5.45 12.18
N PHE A 144 28.53 5.72 12.37
CA PHE A 144 28.04 6.54 13.48
C PHE A 144 28.26 5.85 14.84
N GLY A 145 27.90 4.57 14.94
CA GLY A 145 28.10 3.75 16.15
C GLY A 145 29.58 3.58 16.49
N ASP A 146 30.43 3.35 15.49
CA ASP A 146 31.88 3.23 15.67
C ASP A 146 32.51 4.51 16.12
N ALA A 147 32.08 5.67 15.62
CA ALA A 147 32.58 6.96 16.06
C ALA A 147 32.20 7.28 17.53
N LEU A 148 31.03 6.80 18.00
CA LEU A 148 30.67 6.86 19.41
C LEU A 148 31.59 5.97 20.26
N ALA A 149 31.78 4.71 19.86
CA ALA A 149 32.64 3.77 20.59
C ALA A 149 34.08 4.27 20.67
N GLN A 150 34.66 4.71 19.56
CA GLN A 150 36.02 5.30 19.53
C GLN A 150 36.14 6.56 20.40
N GLY A 151 35.08 7.39 20.45
CA GLY A 151 35.07 8.57 21.31
C GLY A 151 35.14 8.21 22.80
N VAL A 152 34.38 7.19 23.19
CA VAL A 152 34.39 6.66 24.56
C VAL A 152 35.75 6.03 24.90
N GLU A 153 36.33 5.24 24.01
CA GLU A 153 37.69 4.68 24.18
C GLU A 153 38.75 5.78 24.31
N ALA A 154 38.57 6.93 23.68
CA ALA A 154 39.42 8.11 23.83
C ALA A 154 39.14 8.92 25.12
N GLY A 155 38.28 8.43 26.02
CA GLY A 155 37.97 9.04 27.31
C GLY A 155 36.99 10.21 27.27
N ILE A 156 36.14 10.32 26.22
CA ILE A 156 35.13 11.38 26.14
C ILE A 156 33.88 10.95 26.92
N GLU A 157 33.63 11.66 28.03
CA GLU A 157 32.44 11.46 28.87
C GLU A 157 31.30 12.45 28.59
N ASP A 158 31.59 13.59 27.94
CA ASP A 158 30.58 14.56 27.55
C ASP A 158 29.82 14.07 26.33
N ILE A 159 28.58 13.65 26.53
CA ILE A 159 27.69 13.14 25.48
C ILE A 159 27.50 14.15 24.34
N ARG A 160 27.55 15.45 24.63
CA ARG A 160 27.49 16.51 23.63
C ARG A 160 28.71 16.48 22.70
N GLU A 161 29.91 16.38 23.26
CA GLU A 161 31.12 16.25 22.44
C GLU A 161 31.10 14.95 21.63
N LEU A 162 30.72 13.85 22.28
CA LEU A 162 30.63 12.51 21.68
C LEU A 162 29.67 12.49 20.47
N LEU A 163 28.46 13.00 20.65
CA LEU A 163 27.47 13.12 19.56
C LEU A 163 27.94 14.04 18.44
N GLY A 164 28.65 15.12 18.76
CA GLY A 164 29.21 16.03 17.77
C GLY A 164 30.27 15.37 16.88
N ARG A 165 31.09 14.47 17.44
CA ARG A 165 32.08 13.67 16.67
C ARG A 165 31.40 12.64 15.82
N ALA A 166 30.47 11.87 16.38
CA ALA A 166 29.73 10.83 15.66
C ALA A 166 28.89 11.40 14.51
N ARG A 167 28.25 12.55 14.73
CA ARG A 167 27.54 13.29 13.66
C ARG A 167 28.47 13.64 12.50
N LYS A 168 29.70 14.14 12.78
CA LYS A 168 30.67 14.45 11.71
C LYS A 168 31.09 13.18 10.94
N SER A 169 31.17 12.04 11.62
CA SER A 169 31.45 10.74 11.00
C SER A 169 30.30 10.33 10.09
N ALA A 170 29.04 10.38 10.57
CA ALA A 170 27.87 10.08 9.76
C ALA A 170 27.77 10.94 8.49
N HIS A 171 28.07 12.25 8.58
CA HIS A 171 28.11 13.14 7.40
C HIS A 171 29.22 12.77 6.42
N ARG A 172 30.38 12.30 6.88
CA ARG A 172 31.47 11.83 6.00
C ARG A 172 31.08 10.53 5.30
N SER A 173 30.51 9.59 6.05
CA SER A 173 30.02 8.32 5.54
C SER A 173 28.93 8.53 4.50
N LEU A 174 27.95 9.41 4.78
CA LEU A 174 26.89 9.78 3.83
C LEU A 174 27.47 10.32 2.51
N LYS A 175 28.44 11.22 2.58
CA LYS A 175 29.09 11.78 1.38
C LYS A 175 29.86 10.74 0.57
N ALA A 176 30.31 9.66 1.20
CA ALA A 176 31.04 8.57 0.55
C ALA A 176 30.12 7.48 -0.02
N THR A 177 28.79 7.54 0.20
CA THR A 177 27.86 6.54 -0.35
C THR A 177 27.90 6.41 -1.88
N PRO A 178 28.07 7.50 -2.69
CA PRO A 178 28.20 7.39 -4.15
C PRO A 178 29.50 6.71 -4.60
N ASP A 179 30.53 6.75 -3.78
CA ASP A 179 31.80 6.07 -4.10
C ASP A 179 31.73 4.55 -3.88
N GLN A 180 30.74 4.09 -3.10
CA GLN A 180 30.52 2.69 -2.76
C GLN A 180 29.41 2.05 -3.61
N LEU A 181 28.50 2.83 -4.20
CA LEU A 181 27.38 2.34 -4.97
C LEU A 181 27.21 3.10 -6.28
N GLN A 182 27.52 2.42 -7.40
CA GLN A 182 27.60 3.02 -8.72
C GLN A 182 26.32 3.77 -9.15
N VAL A 183 25.13 3.24 -8.82
CA VAL A 183 23.85 3.87 -9.17
C VAL A 183 23.68 5.24 -8.50
N LEU A 184 24.20 5.44 -7.28
CA LEU A 184 24.19 6.73 -6.59
C LEU A 184 25.16 7.72 -7.28
N LYS A 185 26.32 7.22 -7.69
CA LYS A 185 27.32 8.00 -8.40
C LYS A 185 26.80 8.49 -9.75
N ASP A 186 26.16 7.61 -10.52
CA ASP A 186 25.61 7.93 -11.84
C ASP A 186 24.45 8.94 -11.73
N ALA A 187 23.66 8.85 -10.66
CA ALA A 187 22.59 9.80 -10.37
C ALA A 187 23.09 11.12 -9.72
N GLY A 188 24.34 11.18 -9.27
CA GLY A 188 24.91 12.34 -8.58
C GLY A 188 24.25 12.62 -7.22
N VAL A 189 23.75 11.59 -6.54
CA VAL A 189 23.04 11.69 -5.25
C VAL A 189 23.69 10.82 -4.19
N VAL A 190 23.40 11.10 -2.92
CA VAL A 190 23.71 10.23 -1.78
C VAL A 190 22.55 9.25 -1.54
N ASP A 191 22.79 8.19 -0.75
CA ASP A 191 21.71 7.27 -0.34
C ASP A 191 20.60 7.99 0.43
N ALA A 192 19.36 7.87 -0.03
CA ALA A 192 18.21 8.58 0.54
C ALA A 192 17.89 8.13 1.97
N GLY A 193 18.01 6.83 2.26
CA GLY A 193 17.82 6.28 3.59
C GLY A 193 18.89 6.78 4.58
N ALA A 194 20.15 6.77 4.16
CA ALA A 194 21.27 7.30 4.94
C ALA A 194 21.12 8.81 5.20
N GLN A 195 20.69 9.58 4.19
CA GLN A 195 20.38 11.00 4.36
C GLN A 195 19.29 11.20 5.42
N GLY A 196 18.22 10.39 5.39
CA GLY A 196 17.15 10.45 6.39
C GLY A 196 17.63 10.15 7.80
N PHE A 197 18.55 9.20 7.98
CA PHE A 197 19.19 8.95 9.28
C PHE A 197 20.07 10.12 9.72
N VAL A 198 20.88 10.69 8.83
CA VAL A 198 21.71 11.87 9.15
C VAL A 198 20.84 13.07 9.50
N ASP A 199 19.71 13.27 8.83
CA ASP A 199 18.72 14.31 9.16
C ASP A 199 18.12 14.09 10.56
N LEU A 200 17.83 12.84 10.94
CA LEU A 200 17.39 12.50 12.30
C LEU A 200 18.45 12.90 13.35
N VAL A 201 19.71 12.54 13.10
CA VAL A 201 20.85 12.89 13.97
C VAL A 201 21.06 14.41 14.03
N ASP A 202 20.90 15.12 12.94
CA ASP A 202 21.01 16.58 12.88
C ASP A 202 19.96 17.29 13.74
N GLY A 203 18.72 16.79 13.70
CA GLY A 203 17.63 17.29 14.55
C GLY A 203 17.90 17.02 16.03
N ILE A 204 18.34 15.81 16.37
CA ILE A 204 18.78 15.44 17.74
C ILE A 204 19.92 16.38 18.21
N TRP A 205 20.91 16.59 17.38
CA TRP A 205 22.05 17.46 17.67
C TRP A 205 21.64 18.91 17.94
N ARG A 206 20.70 19.46 17.12
CA ARG A 206 20.15 20.82 17.34
C ARG A 206 19.51 20.95 18.73
N TYR A 207 18.71 19.93 19.13
CA TYR A 207 18.12 19.90 20.47
C TYR A 207 19.19 19.86 21.58
N VAL A 208 20.16 18.96 21.46
CA VAL A 208 21.23 18.80 22.45
C VAL A 208 22.02 20.12 22.66
N ARG A 209 22.15 20.94 21.61
CA ARG A 209 22.80 22.25 21.68
C ARG A 209 21.92 23.37 22.22
N SER A 210 20.64 23.40 21.86
CA SER A 210 19.77 24.55 22.15
C SER A 210 18.83 24.32 23.32
N GLY A 211 18.57 23.05 23.70
CA GLY A 211 17.55 22.65 24.67
C GLY A 211 16.12 22.90 24.19
N ARG A 212 15.90 23.21 22.91
CA ARG A 212 14.60 23.55 22.35
C ARG A 212 14.14 22.48 21.35
N VAL A 213 12.93 21.96 21.53
CA VAL A 213 12.25 21.18 20.51
C VAL A 213 11.68 22.18 19.51
N PRO A 214 11.95 22.06 18.19
CA PRO A 214 11.39 22.96 17.19
C PRO A 214 9.86 22.86 17.18
N ASP A 215 9.19 23.99 16.99
CA ASP A 215 7.76 24.01 16.65
C ASP A 215 7.60 23.52 15.21
N LEU A 216 6.81 22.48 15.01
CA LEU A 216 6.58 21.83 13.70
C LEU A 216 5.91 22.75 12.69
N GLU A 217 5.09 23.70 13.18
CA GLU A 217 4.41 24.69 12.33
C GLU A 217 5.33 25.83 11.87
N ALA A 218 6.47 25.99 12.55
CA ALA A 218 7.42 27.07 12.30
C ALA A 218 8.66 26.65 11.49
N LEU A 219 8.79 25.38 11.12
CA LEU A 219 9.90 24.92 10.28
C LEU A 219 9.65 25.31 8.82
N PRO A 220 10.49 26.20 8.23
CA PRO A 220 10.39 26.44 6.79
C PRO A 220 10.64 25.12 6.07
N ALA A 221 9.84 24.86 5.02
CA ALA A 221 10.16 23.81 4.06
C ALA A 221 11.63 24.04 3.63
N ALA A 222 12.45 23.00 3.69
CA ALA A 222 13.85 23.12 3.31
C ALA A 222 13.91 23.74 1.92
N GLU A 223 14.62 24.87 1.78
CA GLU A 223 14.87 25.47 0.48
C GLU A 223 15.40 24.38 -0.44
N ALA A 224 14.65 24.11 -1.51
CA ALA A 224 15.06 23.18 -2.51
C ALA A 224 16.32 23.75 -3.17
N ASP A 225 17.48 23.17 -2.82
CA ASP A 225 18.66 23.34 -3.67
C ASP A 225 18.23 22.95 -5.07
N SER A 226 18.17 23.94 -5.97
CA SER A 226 17.65 23.84 -7.34
C SER A 226 18.61 23.09 -8.29
N LYS A 227 19.42 22.18 -7.77
CA LYS A 227 20.17 21.27 -8.61
C LYS A 227 19.19 20.29 -9.23
N GLU A 228 19.00 20.40 -10.53
CA GLU A 228 18.39 19.34 -11.32
C GLU A 228 19.25 18.08 -11.16
N PHE A 229 18.78 17.15 -10.35
CA PHE A 229 19.40 15.84 -10.26
C PHE A 229 19.06 15.08 -11.56
N SER A 230 20.08 14.64 -12.27
CA SER A 230 19.90 13.76 -13.43
C SER A 230 19.36 12.42 -12.92
N ARG A 231 18.07 12.18 -13.10
CA ARG A 231 17.51 10.86 -12.83
C ARG A 231 18.08 9.88 -13.85
N PRO A 232 18.46 8.66 -13.46
CA PRO A 232 18.82 7.63 -14.42
C PRO A 232 17.63 7.42 -15.35
N HIS A 233 17.78 7.73 -16.64
CA HIS A 233 16.73 7.62 -17.65
C HIS A 233 16.36 6.16 -17.99
N ASP A 234 17.16 5.19 -17.53
CA ASP A 234 17.01 3.77 -17.76
C ASP A 234 17.32 2.97 -16.49
N ALA A 235 16.45 3.03 -15.50
CA ALA A 235 16.33 1.89 -14.59
C ALA A 235 15.65 0.79 -15.43
N GLY A 236 16.40 -0.25 -15.79
CA GLY A 236 15.89 -1.40 -16.56
C GLY A 236 14.64 -2.02 -15.95
N PRO A 237 14.02 -3.01 -16.60
CA PRO A 237 12.83 -3.66 -16.06
C PRO A 237 13.09 -4.15 -14.64
N LEU A 238 12.14 -3.90 -13.75
CA LEU A 238 12.21 -4.37 -12.37
C LEU A 238 12.12 -5.90 -12.35
N ASP A 239 13.05 -6.58 -11.69
CA ASP A 239 13.04 -8.03 -11.55
C ASP A 239 11.77 -8.51 -10.80
N HIS A 240 11.31 -7.72 -9.84
CA HIS A 240 10.14 -8.03 -9.01
C HIS A 240 9.15 -6.86 -9.01
N ARG A 241 7.87 -7.19 -9.27
CA ARG A 241 6.81 -6.19 -9.47
C ARG A 241 6.27 -5.60 -8.18
N TYR A 242 6.19 -6.38 -7.08
CA TYR A 242 5.49 -5.98 -5.88
C TYR A 242 6.42 -5.78 -4.69
N CYS A 243 6.33 -4.59 -4.06
CA CYS A 243 6.83 -4.36 -2.70
C CYS A 243 5.80 -4.91 -1.71
N THR A 244 6.16 -6.00 -1.05
CA THR A 244 5.27 -6.78 -0.16
C THR A 244 5.71 -6.63 1.28
N GLU A 245 4.77 -6.29 2.15
CA GLU A 245 5.02 -6.08 3.57
C GLU A 245 3.91 -6.70 4.44
N CYS A 246 4.29 -7.20 5.61
CA CYS A 246 3.34 -7.56 6.66
C CYS A 246 3.98 -7.47 8.04
N LEU A 247 3.12 -7.43 9.05
CA LEU A 247 3.48 -7.60 10.45
C LEU A 247 3.01 -8.99 10.89
N ILE A 248 3.88 -9.74 11.55
CA ILE A 248 3.59 -11.06 12.12
C ILE A 248 3.49 -10.88 13.63
N ASP A 249 2.38 -11.30 14.24
CA ASP A 249 2.21 -11.41 15.68
C ASP A 249 2.18 -12.91 16.05
N GLY A 250 3.06 -13.35 16.93
CA GLY A 250 3.16 -14.74 17.39
C GLY A 250 3.61 -14.80 18.85
N ASP A 251 3.60 -16.00 19.43
CA ASP A 251 4.12 -16.19 20.79
C ASP A 251 5.65 -16.11 20.83
N ASP A 252 6.31 -16.66 19.79
CA ASP A 252 7.76 -16.58 19.56
C ASP A 252 8.04 -16.70 18.05
N VAL A 253 8.32 -15.58 17.39
CA VAL A 253 8.60 -15.54 15.96
C VAL A 253 10.09 -15.81 15.74
N GLU A 254 10.40 -17.04 15.28
CA GLU A 254 11.73 -17.47 14.91
C GLU A 254 12.24 -16.73 13.66
N VAL A 255 12.78 -15.51 13.86
CA VAL A 255 13.21 -14.61 12.75
C VAL A 255 14.24 -15.26 11.83
N GLY A 256 15.14 -16.10 12.36
CA GLY A 256 16.13 -16.83 11.56
C GLY A 256 15.48 -17.79 10.57
N ALA A 257 14.59 -18.66 11.06
CA ALA A 257 13.86 -19.62 10.25
C ALA A 257 12.92 -18.92 9.25
N LEU A 258 12.24 -17.84 9.68
CA LEU A 258 11.39 -17.02 8.80
C LEU A 258 12.21 -16.46 7.63
N ARG A 259 13.41 -15.91 7.91
CA ARG A 259 14.29 -15.36 6.88
C ARG A 259 14.73 -16.43 5.89
N GLU A 260 15.18 -17.59 6.36
CA GLU A 260 15.59 -18.71 5.49
C GLU A 260 14.45 -19.15 4.56
N ARG A 261 13.22 -19.23 5.09
CA ARG A 261 12.05 -19.61 4.30
C ARG A 261 11.69 -18.54 3.24
N LEU A 262 11.86 -17.26 3.56
CA LEU A 262 11.60 -16.17 2.63
C LEU A 262 12.73 -16.00 1.60
N ASP A 263 13.99 -16.23 1.97
CA ASP A 263 15.13 -16.20 1.05
C ASP A 263 15.06 -17.34 -0.01
N ALA A 264 14.35 -18.42 0.30
CA ALA A 264 14.10 -19.51 -0.65
C ALA A 264 13.06 -19.16 -1.73
N LEU A 265 12.35 -18.03 -1.60
CA LEU A 265 11.42 -17.57 -2.62
C LEU A 265 12.15 -16.79 -3.74
N ASP A 266 11.51 -16.73 -4.91
CA ASP A 266 11.94 -15.84 -6.01
C ASP A 266 11.62 -14.38 -5.63
N ALA A 267 12.61 -13.73 -4.98
CA ALA A 267 12.42 -12.42 -4.35
C ALA A 267 13.74 -11.66 -4.14
N SER A 268 13.63 -10.38 -3.84
CA SER A 268 14.78 -9.51 -3.53
C SER A 268 14.46 -8.54 -2.39
N SER A 269 15.44 -7.78 -1.94
CA SER A 269 15.30 -6.72 -0.94
C SER A 269 14.65 -7.19 0.37
N LEU A 270 14.91 -8.45 0.79
CA LEU A 270 14.34 -8.99 2.03
C LEU A 270 14.93 -8.30 3.25
N VAL A 271 14.05 -7.73 4.07
CA VAL A 271 14.33 -7.20 5.40
C VAL A 271 13.33 -7.82 6.38
N VAL A 272 13.84 -8.44 7.45
CA VAL A 272 13.03 -8.93 8.56
C VAL A 272 13.46 -8.21 9.82
N ALA A 273 12.59 -7.36 10.35
CA ALA A 273 12.82 -6.53 11.54
C ALA A 273 11.97 -7.02 12.72
N GLY A 274 12.47 -6.86 13.95
CA GLY A 274 11.83 -7.30 15.19
C GLY A 274 12.41 -8.61 15.70
N GLY A 275 11.65 -9.30 16.56
CA GLY A 275 11.99 -10.57 17.20
C GLY A 275 11.04 -10.91 18.34
N GLY A 276 11.15 -12.12 18.89
CA GLY A 276 10.26 -12.59 19.94
C GLY A 276 8.79 -12.64 19.49
N ARG A 277 7.94 -11.77 20.01
CA ARG A 277 6.50 -11.82 19.71
C ARG A 277 6.10 -11.18 18.38
N ARG A 278 6.97 -10.37 17.75
CA ARG A 278 6.56 -9.58 16.58
C ARG A 278 7.69 -9.45 15.57
N ALA A 279 7.37 -9.65 14.30
CA ALA A 279 8.31 -9.42 13.20
C ALA A 279 7.64 -8.64 12.06
N ARG A 280 8.37 -7.70 11.47
CA ARG A 280 7.99 -6.98 10.26
C ARG A 280 8.77 -7.53 9.09
N VAL A 281 8.08 -7.91 8.04
CA VAL A 281 8.66 -8.37 6.77
C VAL A 281 8.49 -7.30 5.72
N HIS A 282 9.57 -7.02 4.98
CA HIS A 282 9.58 -6.26 3.74
C HIS A 282 10.36 -7.07 2.69
N ILE A 283 9.78 -7.26 1.50
CA ILE A 283 10.35 -8.09 0.44
C ILE A 283 9.79 -7.68 -0.93
N HIS A 284 10.62 -7.73 -1.99
CA HIS A 284 10.16 -7.53 -3.36
C HIS A 284 9.94 -8.87 -4.04
N THR A 285 8.76 -9.10 -4.62
CA THR A 285 8.39 -10.36 -5.25
C THR A 285 7.38 -10.18 -6.38
N ASN A 286 7.27 -11.18 -7.25
CA ASN A 286 6.18 -11.26 -8.24
C ASN A 286 4.94 -11.97 -7.68
N LYS A 287 5.04 -12.61 -6.49
CA LYS A 287 3.99 -13.44 -5.90
C LYS A 287 3.73 -13.11 -4.42
N PRO A 288 3.09 -11.97 -4.12
CA PRO A 288 2.80 -11.56 -2.73
C PRO A 288 2.09 -12.65 -1.91
N GLY A 289 1.17 -13.40 -2.52
CA GLY A 289 0.43 -14.48 -1.85
C GLY A 289 1.32 -15.60 -1.29
N GLU A 290 2.45 -15.93 -1.95
CA GLU A 290 3.41 -16.92 -1.45
C GLU A 290 4.14 -16.39 -0.21
N VAL A 291 4.52 -15.11 -0.21
CA VAL A 291 5.15 -14.46 0.94
C VAL A 291 4.22 -14.49 2.15
N PHE A 292 2.98 -14.06 1.99
CA PHE A 292 2.01 -14.06 3.09
C PHE A 292 1.71 -15.47 3.60
N ARG A 293 1.68 -16.47 2.73
CA ARG A 293 1.50 -17.87 3.15
C ARG A 293 2.68 -18.35 4.01
N VAL A 294 3.92 -18.04 3.63
CA VAL A 294 5.11 -18.38 4.43
C VAL A 294 5.05 -17.63 5.78
N CYS A 295 4.75 -16.34 5.78
CA CYS A 295 4.65 -15.57 7.01
C CYS A 295 3.58 -16.12 7.98
N ALA A 296 2.46 -16.63 7.45
CA ALA A 296 1.37 -17.22 8.25
C ALA A 296 1.76 -18.51 8.99
N GLU A 297 2.85 -19.16 8.60
CA GLU A 297 3.39 -20.33 9.31
C GLU A 297 4.06 -19.93 10.65
N PHE A 298 4.41 -18.65 10.82
CA PHE A 298 5.13 -18.10 11.99
C PHE A 298 4.26 -17.29 12.94
N GLY A 299 3.01 -16.99 12.59
CA GLY A 299 2.07 -16.27 13.44
C GLY A 299 0.95 -15.59 12.65
N ASP A 300 0.14 -14.81 13.36
CA ASP A 300 -0.97 -14.06 12.75
C ASP A 300 -0.44 -12.89 11.92
N ILE A 301 -0.84 -12.85 10.65
CA ILE A 301 -0.41 -11.79 9.74
C ILE A 301 -1.35 -10.60 9.86
N ARG A 302 -0.77 -9.43 10.07
CA ARG A 302 -1.48 -8.15 10.10
C ARG A 302 -0.85 -7.13 9.18
N GLN A 303 -1.60 -6.07 8.88
CA GLN A 303 -1.13 -4.92 8.09
C GLN A 303 -0.51 -5.34 6.74
N GLN A 304 -1.11 -6.30 6.06
CA GLN A 304 -0.66 -6.70 4.73
C GLN A 304 -0.66 -5.51 3.77
N LYS A 305 0.40 -5.44 2.95
CA LYS A 305 0.57 -4.45 1.88
C LYS A 305 1.26 -5.13 0.69
N ALA A 306 0.83 -4.80 -0.51
CA ALA A 306 1.51 -5.18 -1.75
C ALA A 306 1.35 -4.04 -2.76
N ASP A 307 2.39 -3.25 -2.97
CA ASP A 307 2.42 -2.12 -3.88
C ASP A 307 3.06 -2.52 -5.21
N ASP A 308 2.46 -2.10 -6.31
CA ASP A 308 2.96 -2.33 -7.66
C ASP A 308 4.06 -1.30 -8.01
N MET A 309 5.32 -1.69 -7.83
CA MET A 309 6.49 -0.84 -8.09
C MET A 309 6.67 -0.52 -9.58
N SER A 310 6.26 -1.43 -10.48
CA SER A 310 6.34 -1.18 -11.92
C SER A 310 5.47 0.01 -12.32
N ARG A 311 4.29 0.16 -11.70
CA ARG A 311 3.43 1.34 -11.91
C ARG A 311 3.98 2.59 -11.25
N GLN A 312 4.52 2.48 -10.03
CA GLN A 312 5.17 3.60 -9.36
C GLN A 312 6.33 4.13 -10.22
N HIS A 313 7.14 3.25 -10.76
CA HIS A 313 8.23 3.60 -11.67
C HIS A 313 7.73 4.25 -12.99
N GLY A 314 6.63 3.75 -13.56
CA GLY A 314 6.01 4.32 -14.77
C GLY A 314 5.55 5.78 -14.59
N LEU A 315 5.08 6.15 -13.38
CA LEU A 315 4.65 7.50 -13.04
C LEU A 315 5.79 8.53 -13.11
N LEU A 316 7.01 8.13 -12.82
CA LEU A 316 8.16 9.03 -12.84
C LEU A 316 8.44 9.59 -14.25
N ASN A 317 8.02 8.87 -15.28
CA ASN A 317 8.26 9.20 -16.69
C ASN A 317 7.10 9.98 -17.35
N GLN A 318 5.94 10.13 -16.66
CA GLN A 318 4.72 10.73 -17.21
C GLN A 318 4.20 11.87 -16.32
N ARG A 319 4.88 13.01 -16.28
CA ARG A 319 4.42 14.18 -15.49
C ARG A 319 3.19 14.83 -16.12
N GLY A 320 2.27 15.29 -15.29
CA GLY A 320 1.12 16.13 -15.69
C GLY A 320 0.01 15.38 -16.39
N THR A 321 -0.03 14.04 -16.31
CA THR A 321 -1.11 13.21 -16.83
C THR A 321 -2.17 12.96 -15.74
N ILE A 322 -3.35 12.52 -16.16
CA ILE A 322 -4.40 12.10 -15.25
C ILE A 322 -4.19 10.64 -14.87
N ALA A 323 -4.07 10.37 -13.58
CA ALA A 323 -4.00 9.03 -13.04
C ALA A 323 -5.41 8.53 -12.67
N VAL A 324 -5.80 7.38 -13.20
CA VAL A 324 -7.07 6.73 -12.86
C VAL A 324 -6.85 5.72 -11.75
N VAL A 325 -7.61 5.89 -10.65
CA VAL A 325 -7.58 5.01 -9.48
C VAL A 325 -8.93 4.31 -9.33
N THR A 326 -8.92 3.05 -8.94
CA THR A 326 -10.13 2.30 -8.59
C THR A 326 -9.87 1.35 -7.42
N ASP A 327 -10.89 0.64 -6.98
CA ASP A 327 -10.76 -0.46 -6.03
C ASP A 327 -10.83 -1.83 -6.72
N SER A 328 -10.43 -2.88 -6.01
CA SER A 328 -10.34 -4.23 -6.59
C SER A 328 -11.67 -4.92 -6.86
N ALA A 329 -12.82 -4.32 -6.42
CA ALA A 329 -14.14 -4.82 -6.80
C ALA A 329 -14.42 -4.59 -8.30
N ALA A 330 -13.70 -3.68 -8.97
CA ALA A 330 -13.70 -3.59 -10.41
C ALA A 330 -13.02 -4.83 -11.02
N ASP A 331 -13.78 -5.66 -11.73
CA ASP A 331 -13.25 -6.86 -12.36
C ASP A 331 -12.61 -6.50 -13.72
N LEU A 332 -11.57 -5.68 -13.65
CA LEU A 332 -10.84 -5.20 -14.82
C LEU A 332 -10.03 -6.31 -15.47
N PRO A 333 -9.98 -6.38 -16.82
CA PRO A 333 -9.06 -7.25 -17.54
C PRO A 333 -7.60 -6.89 -17.21
N ALA A 334 -6.80 -7.88 -16.81
CA ALA A 334 -5.43 -7.68 -16.36
C ALA A 334 -4.56 -6.95 -17.41
N GLY A 335 -4.70 -7.29 -18.69
CA GLY A 335 -3.99 -6.64 -19.79
C GLY A 335 -4.35 -5.16 -19.95
N GLU A 336 -5.60 -4.78 -19.72
CA GLU A 336 -6.07 -3.39 -19.81
C GLU A 336 -5.56 -2.55 -18.61
N ILE A 337 -5.50 -3.17 -17.42
CA ILE A 337 -4.94 -2.52 -16.25
C ILE A 337 -3.49 -2.06 -16.51
N ASP A 338 -2.68 -2.93 -17.11
CA ASP A 338 -1.29 -2.63 -17.41
C ASP A 338 -1.14 -1.67 -18.60
N ARG A 339 -1.94 -1.87 -19.65
CA ARG A 339 -1.93 -1.01 -20.86
C ARG A 339 -2.29 0.45 -20.55
N LEU A 340 -3.28 0.65 -19.68
CA LEU A 340 -3.82 1.98 -19.36
C LEU A 340 -3.26 2.58 -18.06
N GLY A 341 -2.35 1.89 -17.38
CA GLY A 341 -1.75 2.37 -16.14
C GLY A 341 -2.74 2.58 -14.98
N ILE A 342 -3.82 1.77 -14.91
CA ILE A 342 -4.87 1.92 -13.89
C ILE A 342 -4.35 1.51 -12.51
N HIS A 343 -4.50 2.35 -11.50
CA HIS A 343 -4.12 2.07 -10.12
C HIS A 343 -5.26 1.42 -9.36
N THR A 344 -4.97 0.32 -8.66
CA THR A 344 -5.98 -0.44 -7.91
C THR A 344 -5.68 -0.47 -6.43
N VAL A 345 -6.65 -0.08 -5.60
CA VAL A 345 -6.60 -0.19 -4.14
C VAL A 345 -7.33 -1.46 -3.71
N PRO A 346 -6.66 -2.45 -3.08
CA PRO A 346 -7.26 -3.74 -2.77
C PRO A 346 -8.27 -3.64 -1.62
N LEU A 347 -9.44 -4.26 -1.78
CA LEU A 347 -10.36 -4.56 -0.69
C LEU A 347 -9.73 -5.59 0.26
N ARG A 348 -10.28 -5.68 1.46
CA ARG A 348 -9.89 -6.68 2.46
C ARG A 348 -10.89 -7.82 2.48
N LEU A 349 -10.39 -9.03 2.57
CA LEU A 349 -11.19 -10.24 2.79
C LEU A 349 -10.77 -10.90 4.09
N PHE A 350 -11.72 -11.55 4.75
CA PHE A 350 -11.51 -12.25 5.99
C PHE A 350 -12.10 -13.66 5.91
N PHE A 351 -11.29 -14.65 6.29
CA PHE A 351 -11.75 -16.00 6.61
C PHE A 351 -11.50 -16.23 8.10
N GLY A 352 -12.54 -16.03 8.94
CA GLY A 352 -12.36 -15.89 10.37
C GLY A 352 -11.48 -14.67 10.68
N ASP A 353 -10.41 -14.88 11.43
CA ASP A 353 -9.47 -13.82 11.81
C ASP A 353 -8.36 -13.58 10.77
N THR A 354 -8.26 -14.43 9.74
CA THR A 354 -7.23 -14.29 8.71
C THR A 354 -7.62 -13.26 7.65
N GLU A 355 -6.81 -12.19 7.54
CA GLU A 355 -6.97 -11.10 6.55
C GLU A 355 -6.28 -11.47 5.23
N TYR A 356 -6.90 -11.10 4.11
CA TYR A 356 -6.35 -11.19 2.77
C TYR A 356 -6.56 -9.90 1.99
N LEU A 357 -5.60 -9.58 1.10
CA LEU A 357 -5.75 -8.53 0.08
C LEU A 357 -6.37 -9.14 -1.17
N ASP A 358 -7.49 -8.58 -1.60
CA ASP A 358 -8.19 -9.02 -2.80
C ASP A 358 -7.30 -8.97 -4.05
N LYS A 359 -7.23 -10.07 -4.80
CA LYS A 359 -6.39 -10.28 -5.99
C LYS A 359 -4.86 -10.23 -5.76
N LEU A 360 -4.39 -9.90 -4.57
CA LEU A 360 -2.96 -9.79 -4.26
C LEU A 360 -2.47 -10.94 -3.35
N SER A 361 -3.05 -11.09 -2.16
CA SER A 361 -2.68 -12.19 -1.26
C SER A 361 -3.57 -13.43 -1.42
N ILE A 362 -4.73 -13.29 -2.03
CA ILE A 362 -5.59 -14.41 -2.46
C ILE A 362 -6.09 -14.15 -3.88
N GLN A 363 -5.72 -15.05 -4.79
CA GLN A 363 -6.19 -15.05 -6.18
C GLN A 363 -7.59 -15.68 -6.29
N PRO A 364 -8.40 -15.33 -7.31
CA PRO A 364 -9.75 -15.87 -7.46
C PRO A 364 -9.81 -17.41 -7.40
N GLY A 365 -8.98 -18.13 -8.15
CA GLY A 365 -8.97 -19.60 -8.13
C GLY A 365 -8.72 -20.19 -6.75
N ALA A 366 -7.77 -19.62 -5.97
CA ALA A 366 -7.49 -20.03 -4.58
C ALA A 366 -8.67 -19.71 -3.65
N PHE A 367 -9.33 -18.58 -3.85
CA PHE A 367 -10.54 -18.18 -3.11
C PHE A 367 -11.67 -19.18 -3.34
N TYR A 368 -12.01 -19.50 -4.60
CA TYR A 368 -13.10 -20.44 -4.89
C TYR A 368 -12.77 -21.87 -4.41
N ALA A 369 -11.51 -22.29 -4.47
CA ALA A 369 -11.07 -23.56 -3.88
C ALA A 369 -11.31 -23.59 -2.36
N LYS A 370 -10.92 -22.52 -1.65
CA LYS A 370 -11.10 -22.39 -0.19
C LYS A 370 -12.58 -22.33 0.20
N VAL A 371 -13.39 -21.62 -0.55
CA VAL A 371 -14.85 -21.53 -0.33
C VAL A 371 -15.54 -22.90 -0.47
N LYS A 372 -15.07 -23.76 -1.37
CA LYS A 372 -15.62 -25.11 -1.57
C LYS A 372 -15.40 -26.02 -0.35
N THR A 373 -14.40 -25.78 0.47
CA THR A 373 -14.19 -26.56 1.73
C THR A 373 -15.29 -26.27 2.76
N GLY A 374 -15.93 -25.10 2.70
CA GLY A 374 -17.10 -24.75 3.50
C GLY A 374 -16.83 -24.47 4.98
N GLU A 375 -15.56 -24.44 5.41
CA GLU A 375 -15.18 -24.32 6.82
C GLU A 375 -15.58 -22.98 7.44
N VAL A 376 -15.33 -21.87 6.73
CA VAL A 376 -15.63 -20.51 7.19
C VAL A 376 -16.21 -19.69 6.06
N HIS A 377 -17.31 -18.96 6.33
CA HIS A 377 -17.87 -18.04 5.35
C HIS A 377 -17.02 -16.75 5.29
N PRO A 378 -16.51 -16.35 4.10
CA PRO A 378 -15.69 -15.17 3.96
C PRO A 378 -16.49 -13.87 4.16
N GLN A 379 -15.82 -12.83 4.60
CA GLN A 379 -16.35 -11.47 4.74
C GLN A 379 -15.47 -10.48 3.99
N THR A 380 -16.01 -9.32 3.63
CA THR A 380 -15.27 -8.22 3.01
C THR A 380 -15.28 -6.98 3.87
N SER A 381 -14.23 -6.19 3.75
CA SER A 381 -14.15 -4.83 4.28
C SER A 381 -13.60 -3.88 3.22
N GLN A 382 -14.01 -2.62 3.30
CA GLN A 382 -13.45 -1.55 2.49
C GLN A 382 -11.95 -1.36 2.79
N PRO A 383 -11.16 -0.82 1.85
CA PRO A 383 -9.79 -0.42 2.11
C PRO A 383 -9.74 0.63 3.23
N PRO A 384 -8.79 0.56 4.16
CA PRO A 384 -8.65 1.58 5.19
C PRO A 384 -8.21 2.92 4.58
N PRO A 385 -8.60 4.08 5.15
CA PRO A 385 -8.25 5.41 4.64
C PRO A 385 -6.76 5.63 4.37
N ARG A 386 -5.89 4.96 5.13
CA ARG A 386 -4.42 5.02 4.94
C ARG A 386 -3.95 4.52 3.57
N ASP A 387 -4.67 3.53 2.97
CA ASP A 387 -4.29 2.96 1.68
C ASP A 387 -4.63 3.95 0.55
N PHE A 388 -5.79 4.61 0.62
CA PHE A 388 -6.16 5.71 -0.28
C PHE A 388 -5.22 6.90 -0.14
N ARG A 389 -4.94 7.31 1.10
CA ARG A 389 -4.05 8.43 1.39
C ARG A 389 -2.67 8.21 0.75
N ARG A 390 -2.09 7.03 0.95
CA ARG A 390 -0.80 6.68 0.35
C ARG A 390 -0.83 6.77 -1.17
N GLN A 391 -1.88 6.21 -1.81
CA GLN A 391 -2.03 6.23 -3.26
C GLN A 391 -2.18 7.66 -3.79
N PHE A 392 -3.00 8.48 -3.14
CA PHE A 392 -3.24 9.85 -3.54
C PHE A 392 -2.00 10.74 -3.34
N GLU A 393 -1.35 10.65 -2.17
CA GLU A 393 -0.10 11.39 -1.90
C GLU A 393 1.01 11.01 -2.89
N LEU A 394 1.15 9.73 -3.23
CA LEU A 394 2.10 9.27 -4.24
C LEU A 394 1.84 9.96 -5.58
N LEU A 395 0.62 9.85 -6.10
CA LEU A 395 0.25 10.38 -7.42
C LEU A 395 0.39 11.90 -7.48
N THR A 396 -0.15 12.62 -6.49
CA THR A 396 -0.11 14.08 -6.47
C THR A 396 1.28 14.65 -6.24
N SER A 397 2.14 13.98 -5.44
CA SER A 397 3.53 14.39 -5.24
C SER A 397 4.38 14.28 -6.52
N HIS A 398 3.96 13.45 -7.49
CA HIS A 398 4.57 13.34 -8.81
C HIS A 398 3.91 14.26 -9.86
N GLY A 399 2.98 15.12 -9.44
CA GLY A 399 2.34 16.12 -10.30
C GLY A 399 1.18 15.59 -11.14
N HIS A 400 0.60 14.42 -10.78
CA HIS A 400 -0.59 13.90 -11.44
C HIS A 400 -1.87 14.49 -10.84
N GLU A 401 -2.86 14.73 -11.71
CA GLU A 401 -4.25 14.86 -11.29
C GLU A 401 -4.88 13.46 -11.17
N VAL A 402 -5.81 13.28 -10.24
CA VAL A 402 -6.39 11.97 -9.93
C VAL A 402 -7.89 11.96 -10.19
N VAL A 403 -8.35 10.94 -10.95
CA VAL A 403 -9.76 10.52 -11.04
C VAL A 403 -9.90 9.16 -10.37
N SER A 404 -10.60 9.10 -9.23
CA SER A 404 -10.73 7.89 -8.41
C SER A 404 -12.16 7.38 -8.48
N ILE A 405 -12.38 6.20 -9.10
CA ILE A 405 -13.71 5.65 -9.42
C ILE A 405 -13.92 4.38 -8.61
N HIS A 406 -14.94 4.37 -7.77
CA HIS A 406 -15.17 3.29 -6.81
C HIS A 406 -16.51 2.60 -6.95
N VAL A 407 -16.56 1.38 -6.38
CA VAL A 407 -17.82 0.64 -6.22
C VAL A 407 -18.88 1.51 -5.57
N SER A 408 -20.15 1.34 -6.00
CA SER A 408 -21.29 2.10 -5.50
C SER A 408 -21.27 2.28 -3.98
N GLY A 409 -21.43 3.53 -3.54
CA GLY A 409 -21.57 3.91 -2.14
C GLY A 409 -22.76 3.26 -1.43
N GLN A 410 -23.74 2.73 -2.18
CA GLN A 410 -24.86 1.95 -1.65
C GLN A 410 -24.49 0.50 -1.34
N LEU A 411 -23.39 0.00 -1.90
CA LEU A 411 -22.95 -1.39 -1.73
C LEU A 411 -21.75 -1.52 -0.80
N SER A 412 -20.92 -0.48 -0.72
CA SER A 412 -19.68 -0.48 0.07
C SER A 412 -19.33 0.93 0.55
N GLY A 413 -18.70 1.02 1.73
CA GLY A 413 -18.14 2.28 2.23
C GLY A 413 -16.84 2.70 1.53
N THR A 414 -16.43 2.02 0.47
CA THR A 414 -15.16 2.26 -0.25
C THR A 414 -15.12 3.66 -0.85
N TRP A 415 -16.17 4.06 -1.57
CA TRP A 415 -16.28 5.42 -2.13
C TRP A 415 -16.18 6.48 -1.04
N GLN A 416 -16.94 6.33 0.07
CA GLN A 416 -16.91 7.28 1.18
C GLN A 416 -15.53 7.39 1.83
N ALA A 417 -14.82 6.25 1.97
CA ALA A 417 -13.47 6.24 2.52
C ALA A 417 -12.46 6.97 1.63
N ALA A 418 -12.57 6.80 0.31
CA ALA A 418 -11.76 7.51 -0.68
C ALA A 418 -12.07 9.01 -0.68
N ASP A 419 -13.35 9.41 -0.72
CA ASP A 419 -13.82 10.79 -0.75
C ASP A 419 -13.39 11.57 0.52
N GLN A 420 -13.61 10.98 1.69
CA GLN A 420 -13.17 11.59 2.96
C GLN A 420 -11.65 11.71 3.03
N THR A 421 -10.92 10.79 2.42
CA THR A 421 -9.46 10.84 2.39
C THR A 421 -8.98 11.95 1.46
N ALA A 422 -9.57 12.09 0.28
CA ALA A 422 -9.25 13.18 -0.64
C ALA A 422 -9.52 14.55 0.00
N LYS A 423 -10.67 14.75 0.65
CA LYS A 423 -11.01 16.00 1.38
C LYS A 423 -10.02 16.34 2.50
N ARG A 424 -9.46 15.33 3.19
CA ARG A 424 -8.44 15.56 4.24
C ARG A 424 -7.06 15.96 3.69
N LEU A 425 -6.80 15.72 2.42
CA LEU A 425 -5.56 16.16 1.75
C LEU A 425 -5.63 17.64 1.35
N GLY A 426 -6.80 18.25 1.42
CA GLY A 426 -7.06 19.67 1.14
C GLY A 426 -7.97 19.86 -0.07
N ASP A 427 -8.75 20.93 -0.04
CA ASP A 427 -9.69 21.25 -1.12
C ASP A 427 -8.99 21.58 -2.45
N ASP A 428 -7.73 22.03 -2.39
CA ASP A 428 -6.89 22.32 -3.55
C ASP A 428 -6.16 21.06 -4.12
N ALA A 429 -6.29 19.90 -3.46
CA ALA A 429 -5.69 18.68 -3.97
C ALA A 429 -6.32 18.31 -5.33
N PRO A 430 -5.52 17.99 -6.37
CA PRO A 430 -6.04 17.72 -7.71
C PRO A 430 -6.65 16.32 -7.81
N ILE A 431 -7.61 16.00 -6.91
CA ILE A 431 -8.25 14.69 -6.78
C ILE A 431 -9.75 14.84 -6.92
N THR A 432 -10.37 14.03 -7.79
CA THR A 432 -11.83 13.88 -7.85
C THR A 432 -12.19 12.43 -7.59
N VAL A 433 -13.08 12.20 -6.62
CA VAL A 433 -13.58 10.86 -6.28
C VAL A 433 -15.00 10.71 -6.81
N HIS A 434 -15.20 9.73 -7.70
CA HIS A 434 -16.47 9.48 -8.38
C HIS A 434 -17.11 8.17 -7.88
N ASP A 435 -18.41 8.23 -7.55
CA ASP A 435 -19.22 7.04 -7.28
C ASP A 435 -19.67 6.44 -8.61
N SER A 436 -19.23 5.22 -8.92
CA SER A 436 -19.62 4.56 -10.17
C SER A 436 -21.11 4.22 -10.26
N LEU A 437 -21.82 4.21 -9.14
CA LEU A 437 -23.19 3.69 -8.99
C LEU A 437 -23.34 2.27 -9.57
N ASN A 438 -22.24 1.60 -9.71
CA ASN A 438 -22.08 0.25 -10.28
C ASN A 438 -21.17 -0.62 -9.38
N ALA A 439 -20.97 -1.85 -9.78
CA ALA A 439 -20.04 -2.80 -9.16
C ALA A 439 -19.46 -3.74 -10.21
N ALA A 440 -18.36 -4.41 -9.87
CA ALA A 440 -17.75 -5.45 -10.71
C ALA A 440 -17.57 -4.99 -12.17
N CYS A 441 -18.28 -5.64 -13.08
CA CYS A 441 -18.17 -5.39 -14.52
C CYS A 441 -18.57 -3.96 -14.93
N GLY A 442 -19.65 -3.40 -14.39
CA GLY A 442 -20.10 -2.05 -14.76
C GLY A 442 -19.17 -0.97 -14.24
N GLN A 443 -18.65 -1.13 -13.02
CA GLN A 443 -17.58 -0.28 -12.48
C GLN A 443 -16.33 -0.37 -13.36
N ALA A 444 -15.91 -1.58 -13.72
CA ALA A 444 -14.74 -1.82 -14.58
C ALA A 444 -14.86 -1.12 -15.94
N LEU A 445 -16.02 -1.18 -16.59
CA LEU A 445 -16.25 -0.51 -17.87
C LEU A 445 -16.14 1.01 -17.77
N LEU A 446 -16.63 1.62 -16.67
CA LEU A 446 -16.48 3.06 -16.41
C LEU A 446 -15.02 3.43 -16.18
N VAL A 447 -14.27 2.61 -15.45
CA VAL A 447 -12.85 2.81 -15.19
C VAL A 447 -12.03 2.72 -16.49
N LEU A 448 -12.31 1.72 -17.35
CA LEU A 448 -11.67 1.57 -18.66
C LEU A 448 -11.90 2.80 -19.53
N TRP A 449 -13.16 3.25 -19.62
CA TRP A 449 -13.50 4.44 -20.39
C TRP A 449 -12.77 5.68 -19.89
N ALA A 450 -12.72 5.91 -18.56
CA ALA A 450 -12.02 7.04 -17.97
C ALA A 450 -10.51 7.00 -18.23
N ALA A 451 -9.91 5.81 -18.17
CA ALA A 451 -8.49 5.64 -18.43
C ALA A 451 -8.14 5.86 -19.92
N GLU A 452 -9.01 5.46 -20.83
CA GLU A 452 -8.87 5.74 -22.26
C GLU A 452 -9.06 7.22 -22.57
N ALA A 453 -10.01 7.90 -21.92
CA ALA A 453 -10.18 9.35 -22.03
C ALA A 453 -8.95 10.12 -21.50
N ALA A 454 -8.37 9.67 -20.38
CA ALA A 454 -7.12 10.21 -19.86
C ALA A 454 -5.96 10.02 -20.86
N ALA A 455 -5.85 8.84 -21.46
CA ALA A 455 -4.85 8.54 -22.48
C ALA A 455 -5.05 9.36 -23.78
N ALA A 456 -6.31 9.72 -24.10
CA ALA A 456 -6.65 10.62 -25.20
C ALA A 456 -6.40 12.12 -24.90
N GLY A 457 -5.93 12.45 -23.69
CA GLY A 457 -5.58 13.81 -23.28
C GLY A 457 -6.74 14.65 -22.73
N TRP A 458 -7.85 14.03 -22.34
CA TRP A 458 -8.97 14.74 -21.71
C TRP A 458 -8.56 15.28 -20.34
N SER A 459 -9.08 16.44 -19.98
CA SER A 459 -8.90 17.01 -18.65
C SER A 459 -9.72 16.23 -17.59
N ARG A 460 -9.31 16.32 -16.34
CA ARG A 460 -10.02 15.71 -15.21
C ARG A 460 -11.51 16.09 -15.19
N ARG A 461 -11.83 17.35 -15.51
CA ARG A 461 -13.21 17.84 -15.54
C ARG A 461 -14.03 17.20 -16.67
N GLU A 462 -13.45 17.04 -17.86
CA GLU A 462 -14.10 16.39 -19.00
C GLU A 462 -14.36 14.91 -18.72
N ILE A 463 -13.38 14.21 -18.14
CA ILE A 463 -13.54 12.80 -17.73
C ILE A 463 -14.69 12.64 -16.73
N VAL A 464 -14.75 13.49 -15.70
CA VAL A 464 -15.80 13.43 -14.67
C VAL A 464 -17.17 13.70 -15.31
N SER A 465 -17.28 14.73 -16.17
CA SER A 465 -18.53 15.01 -16.89
C SER A 465 -18.97 13.84 -17.78
N GLY A 466 -18.03 13.17 -18.46
CA GLY A 466 -18.33 11.99 -19.24
C GLY A 466 -18.77 10.81 -18.39
N LEU A 467 -18.17 10.61 -17.21
CA LEU A 467 -18.61 9.59 -16.24
C LEU A 467 -20.04 9.86 -15.74
N ASP A 468 -20.40 11.13 -15.48
CA ASP A 468 -21.76 11.51 -15.08
C ASP A 468 -22.80 11.20 -16.17
N GLU A 469 -22.43 11.33 -17.45
CA GLU A 469 -23.29 10.96 -18.58
C GLU A 469 -23.37 9.46 -18.83
N LEU A 470 -22.24 8.76 -18.68
CA LEU A 470 -22.12 7.36 -19.04
C LEU A 470 -22.54 6.42 -17.90
N GLY A 471 -22.39 6.84 -16.65
CA GLY A 471 -22.75 6.09 -15.46
C GLY A 471 -24.20 5.57 -15.48
N PRO A 472 -25.22 6.44 -15.70
CA PRO A 472 -26.61 6.02 -15.80
C PRO A 472 -26.92 5.06 -16.95
N LYS A 473 -26.10 5.06 -18.01
CA LYS A 473 -26.23 4.20 -19.19
C LYS A 473 -25.48 2.87 -18.99
N THR A 474 -24.50 2.81 -18.11
CA THR A 474 -23.75 1.59 -17.79
C THR A 474 -24.52 0.74 -16.78
N ARG A 475 -24.77 -0.50 -17.10
CA ARG A 475 -25.61 -1.40 -16.30
C ARG A 475 -24.87 -2.67 -15.92
N THR A 476 -24.95 -3.01 -14.66
CA THR A 476 -24.48 -4.31 -14.14
C THR A 476 -25.66 -5.24 -13.93
N PHE A 477 -25.56 -6.46 -14.45
CA PHE A 477 -26.53 -7.55 -14.25
C PHE A 477 -25.82 -8.75 -13.62
N ALA A 478 -26.46 -9.40 -12.67
CA ALA A 478 -25.93 -10.63 -12.07
C ALA A 478 -26.98 -11.75 -12.12
N LEU A 479 -26.64 -12.89 -12.71
CA LEU A 479 -27.39 -14.13 -12.59
C LEU A 479 -26.89 -14.87 -11.34
N ALA A 480 -27.60 -14.73 -10.24
CA ALA A 480 -27.23 -15.38 -8.99
C ALA A 480 -27.76 -16.84 -8.96
N ARG A 481 -26.85 -17.79 -8.66
CA ARG A 481 -27.20 -19.20 -8.49
C ARG A 481 -27.63 -19.51 -7.07
N ASP A 482 -27.05 -18.83 -6.09
CA ASP A 482 -27.37 -18.94 -4.67
C ASP A 482 -27.34 -17.55 -4.01
N LEU A 483 -28.52 -17.02 -3.71
CA LEU A 483 -28.65 -15.71 -3.07
C LEU A 483 -28.20 -15.67 -1.61
N SER A 484 -27.99 -16.83 -0.98
CA SER A 484 -27.54 -16.87 0.43
C SER A 484 -26.22 -16.13 0.67
N TRP A 485 -25.35 -16.10 -0.35
CA TRP A 485 -24.10 -15.35 -0.33
C TRP A 485 -24.36 -13.84 -0.19
N GLY A 486 -25.21 -13.31 -1.05
CA GLY A 486 -25.60 -11.90 -1.01
C GLY A 486 -26.36 -11.51 0.27
N VAL A 487 -27.17 -12.43 0.81
CA VAL A 487 -27.91 -12.23 2.08
C VAL A 487 -26.92 -12.19 3.26
N ARG A 488 -26.01 -13.14 3.36
CA ARG A 488 -24.98 -13.16 4.39
C ARG A 488 -24.09 -11.92 4.34
N GLY A 489 -23.78 -11.45 3.12
CA GLY A 489 -23.06 -10.21 2.91
C GLY A 489 -23.87 -8.93 3.13
N GLY A 490 -25.18 -9.02 3.38
CA GLY A 490 -26.07 -7.87 3.60
C GLY A 490 -26.42 -7.06 2.34
N ARG A 491 -26.12 -7.53 1.13
CA ARG A 491 -26.37 -6.86 -0.17
C ARG A 491 -27.66 -7.33 -0.82
N VAL A 492 -28.26 -8.41 -0.33
CA VAL A 492 -29.54 -8.98 -0.78
C VAL A 492 -30.49 -9.14 0.39
N LYS A 493 -31.75 -8.79 0.20
CA LYS A 493 -32.76 -8.92 1.27
C LYS A 493 -33.11 -10.41 1.50
N PRO A 494 -33.24 -10.89 2.75
CA PRO A 494 -33.45 -12.32 3.07
C PRO A 494 -34.68 -12.95 2.42
N TRP A 495 -35.79 -12.20 2.25
CA TRP A 495 -37.01 -12.71 1.63
C TRP A 495 -36.82 -13.10 0.16
N MET A 496 -35.84 -12.47 -0.53
CA MET A 496 -35.53 -12.79 -1.95
C MET A 496 -34.89 -14.17 -2.06
N ASP A 497 -34.00 -14.54 -1.13
CA ASP A 497 -33.40 -15.89 -1.09
C ASP A 497 -34.43 -16.96 -0.76
N TRP A 498 -35.28 -16.72 0.22
CA TRP A 498 -36.37 -17.63 0.55
C TRP A 498 -37.28 -17.92 -0.66
N LEU A 499 -37.67 -16.86 -1.39
CA LEU A 499 -38.53 -16.99 -2.58
C LEU A 499 -37.81 -17.76 -3.71
N ALA A 500 -36.54 -17.43 -3.98
CA ALA A 500 -35.74 -18.03 -5.03
C ALA A 500 -35.57 -19.55 -4.80
N ARG A 501 -35.26 -19.97 -3.58
CA ARG A 501 -35.08 -21.39 -3.22
C ARG A 501 -36.37 -22.18 -3.33
N ASN A 502 -37.46 -21.67 -2.77
CA ASN A 502 -38.74 -22.39 -2.80
C ASN A 502 -39.31 -22.56 -4.21
N LEU A 503 -39.11 -21.58 -5.10
CA LEU A 503 -39.59 -21.63 -6.48
C LEU A 503 -38.57 -22.17 -7.47
N ARG A 504 -37.35 -22.55 -7.03
CA ARG A 504 -36.22 -23.01 -7.87
C ARG A 504 -35.91 -22.04 -9.03
N LEU A 505 -35.86 -20.74 -8.68
CA LEU A 505 -35.65 -19.65 -9.63
C LEU A 505 -34.24 -19.09 -9.47
N ASN A 506 -33.64 -18.63 -10.57
CA ASN A 506 -32.41 -17.84 -10.50
C ASN A 506 -32.81 -16.37 -10.76
N PRO A 507 -32.77 -15.50 -9.73
CA PRO A 507 -33.04 -14.10 -9.93
C PRO A 507 -31.91 -13.43 -10.72
N VAL A 508 -32.30 -12.49 -11.56
CA VAL A 508 -31.39 -11.55 -12.20
C VAL A 508 -31.43 -10.26 -11.40
N LEU A 509 -30.32 -9.95 -10.76
CA LEU A 509 -30.12 -8.69 -10.06
C LEU A 509 -29.57 -7.66 -11.04
N ALA A 510 -29.86 -6.38 -10.83
CA ALA A 510 -29.23 -5.29 -11.54
C ALA A 510 -29.10 -4.05 -10.64
N ASN A 511 -28.12 -3.19 -10.96
CA ASN A 511 -28.01 -1.90 -10.31
C ASN A 511 -29.19 -0.98 -10.69
N THR A 512 -29.64 -0.19 -9.74
CA THR A 512 -30.56 0.94 -9.94
C THR A 512 -29.76 2.19 -10.32
N LEU A 513 -30.42 3.25 -10.71
CA LEU A 513 -29.74 4.52 -11.04
C LEU A 513 -29.05 5.18 -9.84
N ASP A 514 -29.49 4.84 -8.63
CA ASP A 514 -28.86 5.25 -7.36
C ASP A 514 -27.84 4.24 -6.81
N GLY A 515 -27.49 3.20 -7.60
CA GLY A 515 -26.41 2.26 -7.29
C GLY A 515 -26.77 1.09 -6.37
N GLN A 516 -28.07 0.90 -6.00
CA GLN A 516 -28.52 -0.28 -5.24
C GLN A 516 -28.66 -1.51 -6.14
N LEU A 517 -28.54 -2.71 -5.55
CA LEU A 517 -28.88 -3.95 -6.25
C LEU A 517 -30.35 -4.34 -6.01
N THR A 518 -31.06 -4.61 -7.09
CA THR A 518 -32.47 -5.04 -7.04
C THR A 518 -32.76 -6.16 -8.04
N ALA A 519 -33.78 -6.98 -7.77
CA ALA A 519 -34.25 -7.99 -8.73
C ALA A 519 -34.94 -7.31 -9.92
N ARG A 520 -34.48 -7.62 -11.13
CA ARG A 520 -35.00 -7.09 -12.39
C ARG A 520 -35.53 -8.17 -13.34
N GLY A 521 -35.36 -9.42 -12.98
CA GLY A 521 -35.84 -10.54 -13.76
C GLY A 521 -35.66 -11.87 -13.04
N ILE A 522 -36.20 -12.90 -13.67
CA ILE A 522 -36.13 -14.28 -13.17
C ILE A 522 -35.79 -15.18 -14.34
N VAL A 523 -34.80 -16.04 -14.12
CA VAL A 523 -34.38 -17.07 -15.10
C VAL A 523 -34.62 -18.45 -14.52
N ARG A 524 -35.34 -19.31 -15.22
CA ARG A 524 -35.58 -20.70 -14.85
C ARG A 524 -34.51 -21.62 -15.43
N GLY A 525 -34.26 -22.75 -14.77
CA GLY A 525 -33.36 -23.80 -15.24
C GLY A 525 -31.99 -23.75 -14.59
N ARG A 526 -31.11 -24.70 -14.95
CA ARG A 526 -29.74 -24.82 -14.48
C ARG A 526 -28.79 -24.93 -15.67
N GLY A 527 -27.50 -24.61 -15.49
CA GLY A 527 -26.47 -24.70 -16.53
C GLY A 527 -26.83 -23.97 -17.81
N GLY A 528 -26.51 -24.54 -18.97
CA GLY A 528 -26.70 -23.94 -20.28
C GLY A 528 -28.14 -23.42 -20.60
N PRO A 529 -29.23 -24.12 -20.24
CA PRO A 529 -30.58 -23.57 -20.38
C PRO A 529 -30.84 -22.26 -19.64
N ALA A 530 -30.26 -22.07 -18.45
CA ALA A 530 -30.36 -20.82 -17.73
C ALA A 530 -29.52 -19.71 -18.39
N VAL A 531 -28.31 -20.05 -18.84
CA VAL A 531 -27.44 -19.11 -19.57
C VAL A 531 -28.11 -18.61 -20.86
N ARG A 532 -28.72 -19.48 -21.65
CA ARG A 532 -29.46 -19.09 -22.87
C ARG A 532 -30.62 -18.13 -22.58
N ARG A 533 -31.35 -18.33 -21.47
CA ARG A 533 -32.43 -17.42 -21.06
C ARG A 533 -31.87 -16.09 -20.55
N PHE A 534 -30.75 -16.14 -19.85
CA PHE A 534 -30.05 -14.92 -19.36
C PHE A 534 -29.52 -14.11 -20.54
N ALA A 535 -28.91 -14.75 -21.54
CA ALA A 535 -28.49 -14.08 -22.78
C ALA A 535 -29.65 -13.37 -23.47
N LYS A 536 -30.81 -14.05 -23.62
CA LYS A 536 -32.01 -13.43 -24.18
C LYS A 536 -32.54 -12.26 -23.35
N PHE A 537 -32.43 -12.34 -22.03
CA PHE A 537 -32.80 -11.25 -21.15
C PHE A 537 -31.88 -10.03 -21.36
N LEU A 538 -30.56 -10.23 -21.43
CA LEU A 538 -29.57 -9.19 -21.65
C LEU A 538 -29.70 -8.56 -23.04
N ALA A 539 -29.86 -9.36 -24.10
CA ALA A 539 -30.02 -8.87 -25.47
C ALA A 539 -31.20 -7.90 -25.61
N ARG A 540 -32.28 -8.09 -24.83
CA ARG A 540 -33.42 -7.16 -24.81
C ARG A 540 -33.14 -5.85 -24.09
N LYS A 541 -31.99 -5.73 -23.43
CA LYS A 541 -31.53 -4.51 -22.74
C LYS A 541 -30.50 -3.72 -23.53
N MET A 542 -30.11 -4.25 -24.67
CA MET A 542 -29.24 -3.62 -25.65
C MET A 542 -30.07 -3.05 -26.78
N ASP A 543 -29.83 -1.79 -27.10
CA ASP A 543 -30.56 -1.07 -28.17
C ASP A 543 -29.94 -1.42 -29.53
N SER A 544 -30.78 -1.70 -30.52
CA SER A 544 -30.34 -1.97 -31.90
C SER A 544 -29.63 -0.73 -32.47
N GLY A 545 -28.50 -0.94 -33.17
CA GLY A 545 -27.74 0.13 -33.79
C GLY A 545 -26.81 0.88 -32.81
N THR A 546 -26.75 0.44 -31.55
CA THR A 546 -25.80 0.98 -30.56
C THR A 546 -24.64 0.02 -30.39
N VAL A 547 -23.41 0.50 -30.53
CA VAL A 547 -22.20 -0.26 -30.20
C VAL A 547 -22.09 -0.43 -28.68
N TYR A 548 -21.75 -1.64 -28.25
CA TYR A 548 -21.59 -1.93 -26.81
C TYR A 548 -20.20 -2.44 -26.49
N ARG A 549 -19.75 -2.15 -25.28
CA ARG A 549 -18.72 -2.91 -24.56
C ARG A 549 -19.38 -3.82 -23.54
N ILE A 550 -18.91 -5.05 -23.50
CA ILE A 550 -19.44 -6.10 -22.62
C ILE A 550 -18.29 -6.66 -21.79
N LEU A 551 -18.49 -6.75 -20.49
CA LEU A 551 -17.57 -7.45 -19.60
C LEU A 551 -18.35 -8.49 -18.82
N ILE A 552 -17.87 -9.72 -18.81
CA ILE A 552 -18.48 -10.87 -18.13
C ILE A 552 -17.52 -11.34 -17.06
N SER A 553 -17.92 -11.23 -15.77
CA SER A 553 -17.20 -11.87 -14.68
C SER A 553 -17.90 -13.17 -14.29
N GLN A 554 -17.11 -14.22 -14.13
CA GLN A 554 -17.59 -15.55 -13.78
C GLN A 554 -17.05 -16.00 -12.42
N ALA A 555 -17.91 -16.53 -11.57
CA ALA A 555 -17.58 -17.05 -10.26
C ALA A 555 -17.39 -18.58 -10.35
N ASP A 556 -16.23 -19.07 -10.77
CA ASP A 556 -15.92 -20.50 -10.92
C ASP A 556 -16.88 -21.24 -11.87
N CYS A 557 -17.25 -20.58 -13.00
CA CYS A 557 -18.17 -21.14 -14.03
C CYS A 557 -17.79 -20.69 -15.45
N LEU A 558 -16.52 -20.85 -15.84
CA LEU A 558 -15.96 -20.34 -17.10
C LEU A 558 -16.72 -20.83 -18.35
N ASP A 559 -17.17 -22.09 -18.40
CA ASP A 559 -17.90 -22.61 -19.56
C ASP A 559 -19.28 -21.93 -19.74
N ASP A 560 -19.98 -21.62 -18.65
CA ASP A 560 -21.20 -20.82 -18.68
C ASP A 560 -20.93 -19.39 -19.20
N ALA A 561 -19.78 -18.78 -18.83
CA ALA A 561 -19.38 -17.46 -19.33
C ALA A 561 -19.04 -17.47 -20.82
N ARG A 562 -18.33 -18.49 -21.30
CA ARG A 562 -18.02 -18.68 -22.74
C ARG A 562 -19.28 -18.82 -23.56
N LEU A 563 -20.21 -19.65 -23.10
CA LEU A 563 -21.51 -19.82 -23.76
C LEU A 563 -22.30 -18.49 -23.78
N LEU A 564 -22.28 -17.75 -22.67
CA LEU A 564 -22.94 -16.45 -22.58
C LEU A 564 -22.37 -15.45 -23.59
N ARG A 565 -21.04 -15.35 -23.69
CA ARG A 565 -20.36 -14.49 -24.67
C ARG A 565 -20.75 -14.81 -26.08
N GLU A 566 -20.71 -16.08 -26.47
CA GLU A 566 -21.10 -16.54 -27.81
C GLU A 566 -22.54 -16.12 -28.16
N LEU A 567 -23.46 -16.34 -27.22
CA LEU A 567 -24.87 -16.00 -27.41
C LEU A 567 -25.12 -14.49 -27.51
N LEU A 568 -24.40 -13.68 -26.74
CA LEU A 568 -24.51 -12.22 -26.79
C LEU A 568 -23.95 -11.66 -28.08
N LEU A 569 -22.78 -12.11 -28.53
CA LEU A 569 -22.16 -11.67 -29.79
C LEU A 569 -23.00 -12.11 -31.02
N THR A 570 -23.65 -13.27 -30.94
CA THR A 570 -24.58 -13.72 -31.99
C THR A 570 -25.85 -12.87 -32.04
N ALA A 571 -26.39 -12.49 -30.87
CA ALA A 571 -27.62 -11.71 -30.78
C ALA A 571 -27.41 -10.22 -31.05
N HIS A 572 -26.23 -9.69 -30.81
CA HIS A 572 -25.85 -8.29 -30.99
C HIS A 572 -24.42 -8.20 -31.54
N PRO A 573 -24.25 -8.18 -32.86
CA PRO A 573 -22.93 -8.19 -33.50
C PRO A 573 -22.17 -6.84 -33.36
N GLU A 574 -22.87 -5.77 -33.00
CA GLU A 574 -22.28 -4.42 -32.85
C GLU A 574 -21.65 -4.26 -31.47
N VAL A 575 -20.58 -5.02 -31.20
CA VAL A 575 -19.81 -5.01 -29.96
C VAL A 575 -18.38 -4.61 -30.27
N ASP A 576 -17.90 -3.52 -29.61
CA ASP A 576 -16.52 -3.06 -29.72
C ASP A 576 -15.56 -4.06 -29.03
N ALA A 577 -15.89 -4.46 -27.81
CA ALA A 577 -15.11 -5.41 -27.04
C ALA A 577 -15.98 -6.26 -26.09
N CYS A 578 -15.57 -7.52 -25.90
CA CYS A 578 -16.23 -8.44 -24.97
C CYS A 578 -15.19 -9.28 -24.22
N TRP A 579 -14.97 -8.95 -22.95
CA TRP A 579 -14.03 -9.65 -22.07
C TRP A 579 -14.73 -10.69 -21.20
N ILE A 580 -14.00 -11.73 -20.83
CA ILE A 580 -14.37 -12.68 -19.76
C ILE A 580 -13.26 -12.64 -18.72
N GLU A 581 -13.63 -12.34 -17.47
CA GLU A 581 -12.73 -12.31 -16.33
C GLU A 581 -13.24 -13.24 -15.22
N GLU A 582 -12.35 -13.66 -14.35
CA GLU A 582 -12.73 -14.35 -13.12
C GLU A 582 -13.17 -13.30 -12.09
N ALA A 583 -14.37 -13.48 -11.51
CA ALA A 583 -14.88 -12.56 -10.50
C ALA A 583 -13.90 -12.51 -9.29
N SER A 584 -13.54 -11.29 -8.89
CA SER A 584 -12.65 -11.10 -7.75
C SER A 584 -13.17 -11.80 -6.50
N PRO A 585 -12.29 -12.24 -5.59
CA PRO A 585 -12.69 -12.73 -4.29
C PRO A 585 -13.67 -11.81 -3.57
N ALA A 586 -13.44 -10.48 -3.61
CA ALA A 586 -14.34 -9.50 -2.98
C ALA A 586 -15.75 -9.53 -3.58
N VAL A 587 -15.89 -9.68 -4.88
CA VAL A 587 -17.18 -9.84 -5.56
C VAL A 587 -17.74 -11.24 -5.28
N GLY A 588 -16.91 -12.27 -5.30
CA GLY A 588 -17.28 -13.67 -5.07
C GLY A 588 -17.91 -13.93 -3.69
N VAL A 589 -17.46 -13.20 -2.64
CA VAL A 589 -18.07 -13.26 -1.28
C VAL A 589 -19.56 -12.93 -1.30
N HIS A 590 -20.01 -12.08 -2.23
CA HIS A 590 -21.40 -11.64 -2.31
C HIS A 590 -22.18 -12.30 -3.43
N ALA A 591 -21.53 -12.62 -4.55
CA ALA A 591 -22.15 -13.26 -5.70
C ALA A 591 -22.32 -14.78 -5.52
N GLY A 592 -21.36 -15.41 -4.84
CA GLY A 592 -21.29 -16.86 -4.66
C GLY A 592 -20.85 -17.63 -5.92
N PRO A 593 -20.33 -18.86 -5.74
CA PRO A 593 -19.89 -19.71 -6.84
C PRO A 593 -21.01 -19.99 -7.86
N GLY A 594 -20.65 -20.09 -9.13
CA GLY A 594 -21.57 -20.35 -10.25
C GLY A 594 -22.30 -19.10 -10.76
N SER A 595 -22.11 -17.93 -10.17
CA SER A 595 -22.75 -16.69 -10.61
C SER A 595 -22.07 -16.10 -11.84
N LEU A 596 -22.87 -15.47 -12.71
CA LEU A 596 -22.40 -14.68 -13.86
C LEU A 596 -22.78 -13.22 -13.65
N ILE A 597 -21.80 -12.33 -13.76
CA ILE A 597 -21.98 -10.89 -13.63
C ILE A 597 -21.62 -10.26 -14.97
N VAL A 598 -22.47 -9.36 -15.48
CA VAL A 598 -22.32 -8.78 -16.82
C VAL A 598 -22.46 -7.27 -16.74
N GLY A 599 -21.46 -6.56 -17.20
CA GLY A 599 -21.51 -5.13 -17.49
C GLY A 599 -21.90 -4.91 -18.94
N LEU A 600 -22.88 -4.04 -19.17
CA LEU A 600 -23.27 -3.53 -20.50
C LEU A 600 -23.09 -2.02 -20.51
N GLN A 601 -22.30 -1.51 -21.44
CA GLN A 601 -22.06 -0.08 -21.62
C GLN A 601 -22.20 0.30 -23.09
N PRO A 602 -23.09 1.23 -23.45
CA PRO A 602 -23.07 1.87 -24.76
C PRO A 602 -21.69 2.50 -24.98
N TRP A 603 -21.08 2.20 -26.11
CA TRP A 603 -19.72 2.62 -26.39
C TRP A 603 -19.66 3.78 -27.38
N THR A 604 -18.96 4.81 -26.98
CA THR A 604 -18.46 5.88 -27.84
C THR A 604 -17.00 6.10 -27.47
N ALA A 605 -16.12 6.01 -28.47
CA ALA A 605 -14.71 6.26 -28.24
C ALA A 605 -14.52 7.67 -27.65
N PRO A 606 -13.70 7.86 -26.61
CA PRO A 606 -13.25 9.19 -26.24
C PRO A 606 -12.46 9.73 -27.43
N GLY A 607 -12.97 10.79 -28.06
CA GLY A 607 -12.44 11.39 -29.29
C GLY A 607 -11.18 12.19 -29.07
#